data_2cc04a45a19a3ab828d5b21543bdd82e
#
_entry.id   2cc04a45a19a3ab828d5b21543bdd82e
#
_cell.length_a   1.000
_cell.length_b   1.000
_cell.length_c   1.000
_cell.angle_alpha   90.00
_cell.angle_beta   90.00
_cell.angle_gamma   90.00
#
_symmetry.space_group_name_H-M   'P 1'
#
loop_
_entity.id
_entity.type
_entity.pdbx_description
1 polymer ?
#
loop_
_entity_poly.entity_id
_entity_poly.type
_entity_poly.pdbx_seq_one_letter_code
_entity_poly.pdbx_strand_id
1 'polypeptide(L)'
;MNTSHRHLDPAAEEQAALWAARLDGSALSAADRAALDAWLAENPAHRPLLSSYCQFSADLEQQLPLLEGIKDLSAESRKAPKTAQPHPWLRWPTLAGAMLTAAAAVALVFWLGRPARQSTDIASPAAHRQAVTLADGTRVELNARTSLRIEIGGAERRVRLADGEAFFSVSKDKARPFYVETPAGSVRVTGTTFNVRTALPSFLEVTVVEGSVLVRPGEAPGKTASPVALTRGNQLSSDAQGVAVQALSERDLENSLAWRRGQIVFAGVPLHAALAQLARYHGRSITASADVAELRVGGRYSLDDLDGFLAGLEQSFPTVRVTRDPDGSVRVIRRLE
;
A
#
# COMPACT_ATOMS: atom_id res chain seq x y z
N MET A 1 29.26 -16.46 -10.04
CA MET A 1 28.40 -16.21 -11.21
C MET A 1 27.68 -14.89 -10.99
N ASN A 2 28.02 -13.93 -11.82
CA ASN A 2 27.75 -12.51 -11.62
C ASN A 2 26.37 -12.16 -12.19
N THR A 3 25.35 -11.95 -11.37
CA THR A 3 24.04 -11.42 -11.78
C THR A 3 24.07 -9.90 -11.67
N SER A 4 24.52 -9.26 -12.74
CA SER A 4 24.42 -7.81 -12.95
C SER A 4 22.95 -7.40 -12.97
N HIS A 5 22.51 -6.64 -11.98
CA HIS A 5 21.25 -5.88 -12.04
C HIS A 5 21.36 -4.89 -13.20
N ARG A 6 20.65 -5.16 -14.30
CA ARG A 6 20.47 -4.20 -15.39
C ARG A 6 19.57 -3.07 -14.88
N HIS A 7 20.14 -1.90 -14.73
CA HIS A 7 19.39 -0.66 -14.72
C HIS A 7 18.61 -0.58 -16.04
N LEU A 8 17.31 -0.73 -15.99
CA LEU A 8 16.43 -0.44 -17.10
C LEU A 8 16.36 1.07 -17.24
N ASP A 9 16.57 1.57 -18.46
CA ASP A 9 16.51 2.99 -18.77
C ASP A 9 15.07 3.47 -18.62
N PRO A 10 14.77 4.50 -17.80
CA PRO A 10 13.43 5.05 -17.64
C PRO A 10 12.78 5.48 -18.95
N ALA A 11 13.57 5.93 -19.91
CA ALA A 11 13.10 6.28 -21.25
C ALA A 11 12.62 5.05 -22.04
N ALA A 12 13.26 3.88 -21.84
CA ALA A 12 12.84 2.63 -22.48
C ALA A 12 11.52 2.11 -21.89
N GLU A 13 11.27 2.31 -20.58
CA GLU A 13 10.00 1.95 -19.94
C GLU A 13 8.84 2.82 -20.44
N GLU A 14 9.04 4.11 -20.58
CA GLU A 14 8.05 5.03 -21.12
C GLU A 14 7.72 4.70 -22.59
N GLN A 15 8.73 4.40 -23.40
CA GLN A 15 8.53 3.99 -24.79
C GLN A 15 7.83 2.64 -24.90
N ALA A 16 8.13 1.66 -24.04
CA ALA A 16 7.44 0.37 -24.03
C ALA A 16 5.95 0.53 -23.70
N ALA A 17 5.61 1.39 -22.74
CA ALA A 17 4.22 1.70 -22.38
C ALA A 17 3.46 2.38 -23.53
N LEU A 18 4.11 3.33 -24.25
CA LEU A 18 3.54 3.99 -25.43
C LEU A 18 3.30 3.00 -26.59
N TRP A 19 4.23 2.09 -26.85
CA TRP A 19 4.06 1.06 -27.87
C TRP A 19 2.97 0.06 -27.50
N ALA A 20 2.88 -0.39 -26.24
CA ALA A 20 1.82 -1.26 -25.79
C ALA A 20 0.43 -0.62 -25.98
N ALA A 21 0.27 0.66 -25.63
CA ALA A 21 -0.98 1.40 -25.84
C ALA A 21 -1.36 1.56 -27.32
N ARG A 22 -0.37 1.71 -28.22
CA ARG A 22 -0.61 1.78 -29.67
C ARG A 22 -0.98 0.43 -30.28
N LEU A 23 -0.42 -0.65 -29.76
CA LEU A 23 -0.74 -2.02 -30.18
C LEU A 23 -2.17 -2.44 -29.79
N ASP A 24 -2.70 -1.88 -28.71
CA ASP A 24 -4.04 -2.16 -28.16
C ASP A 24 -5.17 -1.42 -28.91
N GLY A 25 -4.86 -0.31 -29.59
CA GLY A 25 -5.89 0.63 -30.07
C GLY A 25 -6.25 0.56 -31.56
N SER A 26 -5.41 0.02 -32.45
CA SER A 26 -5.67 -0.02 -33.91
C SER A 26 -4.56 -0.73 -34.71
N ALA A 27 -4.84 -1.10 -35.96
CA ALA A 27 -3.83 -1.64 -36.86
C ALA A 27 -2.71 -0.59 -37.09
N LEU A 28 -1.48 -0.93 -36.70
CA LEU A 28 -0.31 -0.07 -36.86
C LEU A 28 -0.10 0.30 -38.35
N SER A 29 0.19 1.56 -38.62
CA SER A 29 0.65 2.01 -39.93
C SER A 29 1.98 1.33 -40.30
N ALA A 30 2.32 1.34 -41.61
CA ALA A 30 3.61 0.82 -42.07
C ALA A 30 4.81 1.58 -41.47
N ALA A 31 4.65 2.87 -41.21
CA ALA A 31 5.65 3.71 -40.55
C ALA A 31 5.83 3.37 -39.08
N ASP A 32 4.72 3.11 -38.35
CA ASP A 32 4.77 2.73 -36.93
C ASP A 32 5.39 1.34 -36.72
N ARG A 33 5.13 0.38 -37.66
CA ARG A 33 5.77 -0.95 -37.60
C ARG A 33 7.28 -0.83 -37.77
N ALA A 34 7.74 -0.04 -38.76
CA ALA A 34 9.17 0.18 -38.97
C ALA A 34 9.83 0.85 -37.75
N ALA A 35 9.16 1.80 -37.12
CA ALA A 35 9.66 2.46 -35.92
C ALA A 35 9.71 1.51 -34.70
N LEU A 36 8.70 0.64 -34.52
CA LEU A 36 8.69 -0.40 -33.49
C LEU A 36 9.81 -1.41 -33.69
N ASP A 37 10.00 -1.89 -34.94
CA ASP A 37 11.06 -2.84 -35.26
C ASP A 37 12.45 -2.23 -35.03
N ALA A 38 12.67 -0.96 -35.38
CA ALA A 38 13.89 -0.24 -35.11
C ALA A 38 14.16 -0.15 -33.58
N TRP A 39 13.15 0.23 -32.80
CA TRP A 39 13.27 0.31 -31.33
C TRP A 39 13.55 -1.06 -30.68
N LEU A 40 12.91 -2.14 -31.16
CA LEU A 40 13.16 -3.50 -30.68
C LEU A 40 14.55 -4.04 -31.06
N ALA A 41 15.14 -3.53 -32.15
CA ALA A 41 16.50 -3.88 -32.58
C ALA A 41 17.59 -3.14 -31.80
N GLU A 42 17.26 -1.99 -31.21
CA GLU A 42 18.19 -1.12 -30.48
C GLU A 42 18.72 -1.76 -29.20
N ASN A 43 17.89 -2.54 -28.49
CA ASN A 43 18.29 -3.25 -27.28
C ASN A 43 17.50 -4.56 -27.08
N PRO A 44 18.18 -5.71 -26.88
CA PRO A 44 17.52 -7.00 -26.62
C PRO A 44 16.58 -7.01 -25.38
N ALA A 45 16.76 -6.06 -24.45
CA ALA A 45 15.91 -5.91 -23.26
C ALA A 45 14.54 -5.27 -23.57
N HIS A 46 14.36 -4.60 -24.73
CA HIS A 46 13.10 -3.96 -25.11
C HIS A 46 11.98 -4.97 -25.38
N ARG A 47 12.30 -6.17 -25.92
CA ARG A 47 11.31 -7.23 -26.18
C ARG A 47 10.60 -7.74 -24.92
N PRO A 48 11.33 -8.23 -23.88
CA PRO A 48 10.67 -8.67 -22.65
C PRO A 48 9.95 -7.52 -21.94
N LEU A 49 10.48 -6.29 -22.04
CA LEU A 49 9.85 -5.12 -21.48
C LEU A 49 8.50 -4.83 -22.15
N LEU A 50 8.45 -4.77 -23.50
CA LEU A 50 7.20 -4.60 -24.24
C LEU A 50 6.21 -5.74 -23.97
N SER A 51 6.68 -6.99 -23.92
CA SER A 51 5.85 -8.16 -23.62
C SER A 51 5.17 -8.04 -22.25
N SER A 52 5.86 -7.54 -21.23
CA SER A 52 5.28 -7.34 -19.90
C SER A 52 4.15 -6.29 -19.89
N TYR A 53 4.27 -5.25 -20.70
CA TYR A 53 3.22 -4.23 -20.87
C TYR A 53 2.04 -4.74 -21.70
N CYS A 54 2.29 -5.52 -22.78
CA CYS A 54 1.22 -6.11 -23.59
C CYS A 54 0.46 -7.22 -22.86
N GLN A 55 1.11 -8.03 -22.02
CA GLN A 55 0.43 -9.00 -21.15
C GLN A 55 -0.48 -8.30 -20.13
N PHE A 56 -0.07 -7.15 -19.65
CA PHE A 56 -0.89 -6.33 -18.76
C PHE A 56 -2.15 -5.80 -19.47
N SER A 57 -2.07 -5.41 -20.76
CA SER A 57 -3.23 -4.99 -21.55
C SER A 57 -4.16 -6.13 -21.91
N ALA A 58 -3.62 -7.27 -22.34
CA ALA A 58 -4.43 -8.45 -22.72
C ALA A 58 -5.24 -9.02 -21.55
N ASP A 59 -4.69 -8.98 -20.32
CA ASP A 59 -5.45 -9.31 -19.10
C ASP A 59 -6.58 -8.31 -18.83
N LEU A 60 -6.44 -7.07 -19.33
CA LEU A 60 -7.46 -6.03 -19.22
C LEU A 60 -8.63 -6.28 -20.20
N GLU A 61 -8.35 -6.70 -21.44
CA GLU A 61 -9.36 -6.94 -22.48
C GLU A 61 -10.23 -8.17 -22.23
N GLN A 62 -9.69 -9.22 -21.59
CA GLN A 62 -10.49 -10.41 -21.25
C GLN A 62 -11.60 -10.14 -20.22
N GLN A 63 -11.65 -8.97 -19.59
CA GLN A 63 -12.68 -8.59 -18.63
C GLN A 63 -13.69 -7.57 -19.16
N LEU A 64 -13.56 -7.08 -20.39
CA LEU A 64 -14.48 -6.11 -21.02
C LEU A 64 -15.88 -6.65 -21.44
N PRO A 65 -16.15 -7.96 -21.66
CA PRO A 65 -17.49 -8.44 -22.05
C PRO A 65 -18.58 -8.21 -21.01
N LEU A 66 -18.24 -7.87 -19.77
CA LEU A 66 -19.23 -7.60 -18.70
C LEU A 66 -19.79 -6.18 -18.70
N LEU A 67 -19.30 -5.27 -19.54
CA LEU A 67 -19.75 -3.88 -19.64
C LEU A 67 -20.60 -3.57 -20.90
N GLU A 68 -20.81 -4.51 -21.82
CA GLU A 68 -21.63 -4.30 -23.02
C GLU A 68 -23.14 -4.26 -22.78
N GLY A 69 -23.62 -4.58 -21.59
CA GLY A 69 -25.04 -4.51 -21.22
C GLY A 69 -25.62 -3.10 -21.03
N ILE A 70 -24.84 -2.03 -21.18
CA ILE A 70 -25.31 -0.65 -20.92
C ILE A 70 -25.46 0.19 -22.19
N LYS A 71 -25.13 -0.34 -23.38
CA LYS A 71 -25.15 0.43 -24.64
C LYS A 71 -26.51 0.50 -25.34
N ASP A 72 -27.54 -0.22 -24.89
CA ASP A 72 -28.84 -0.28 -25.60
C ASP A 72 -29.85 0.82 -25.24
N LEU A 73 -29.47 1.81 -24.45
CA LEU A 73 -30.39 2.93 -24.11
C LEU A 73 -30.17 4.21 -24.95
N SER A 74 -29.28 4.21 -25.94
CA SER A 74 -28.96 5.43 -26.73
C SER A 74 -29.37 5.38 -28.19
N ALA A 75 -30.03 4.33 -28.67
CA ALA A 75 -30.26 4.11 -30.11
C ALA A 75 -31.67 4.48 -30.60
N GLU A 76 -32.55 5.00 -29.76
CA GLU A 76 -33.93 5.28 -30.15
C GLU A 76 -34.30 6.76 -30.17
N SER A 77 -33.54 7.62 -30.83
CA SER A 77 -34.00 8.98 -31.17
C SER A 77 -33.20 9.60 -32.32
N ARG A 78 -33.29 9.03 -33.50
CA ARG A 78 -32.92 9.75 -34.75
C ARG A 78 -33.84 9.34 -35.90
N LYS A 79 -35.08 9.84 -35.90
CA LYS A 79 -35.81 10.05 -37.15
C LYS A 79 -35.95 11.55 -37.35
N ALA A 80 -35.19 12.04 -38.32
CA ALA A 80 -35.31 13.41 -38.79
C ALA A 80 -36.50 13.54 -39.77
N PRO A 81 -37.35 14.57 -39.65
CA PRO A 81 -38.22 14.97 -40.73
C PRO A 81 -37.54 16.03 -41.57
N LYS A 82 -37.73 15.89 -42.90
CA LYS A 82 -37.27 16.78 -43.96
C LYS A 82 -38.06 18.08 -43.98
N THR A 83 -37.32 19.17 -44.29
CA THR A 83 -37.71 20.40 -44.93
C THR A 83 -38.86 21.25 -44.35
N ALA A 84 -38.49 22.41 -43.80
CA ALA A 84 -39.31 23.64 -43.86
C ALA A 84 -38.35 24.84 -44.01
N GLN A 85 -38.74 25.77 -44.92
CA GLN A 85 -38.03 26.95 -45.39
C GLN A 85 -37.85 28.02 -44.29
N PRO A 86 -36.89 28.96 -44.45
CA PRO A 86 -36.57 29.96 -43.46
C PRO A 86 -37.55 31.14 -43.50
N HIS A 87 -38.18 31.45 -42.37
CA HIS A 87 -38.81 32.74 -42.14
C HIS A 87 -37.89 33.63 -41.30
N PRO A 88 -37.59 34.88 -41.75
CA PRO A 88 -36.84 35.84 -40.92
C PRO A 88 -37.80 36.51 -39.94
N TRP A 89 -37.35 36.80 -38.79
CA TRP A 89 -37.99 37.52 -37.66
C TRP A 89 -38.32 36.67 -36.47
N LEU A 90 -37.31 36.34 -35.67
CA LEU A 90 -37.48 36.35 -34.21
C LEU A 90 -36.13 36.59 -33.54
N ARG A 91 -36.06 37.70 -32.85
CA ARG A 91 -34.91 38.14 -32.05
C ARG A 91 -34.69 37.13 -30.89
N TRP A 92 -33.54 36.51 -30.86
CA TRP A 92 -33.09 35.62 -29.82
C TRP A 92 -32.05 36.26 -28.88
N PRO A 93 -32.48 36.78 -27.71
CA PRO A 93 -31.52 36.82 -26.60
C PRO A 93 -31.96 35.96 -25.39
N THR A 94 -33.01 35.14 -25.48
CA THR A 94 -33.58 34.47 -24.27
C THR A 94 -33.24 32.99 -24.14
N LEU A 95 -32.72 32.32 -25.16
CA LEU A 95 -32.38 30.89 -25.08
C LEU A 95 -30.95 30.62 -24.60
N ALA A 96 -30.03 31.58 -24.71
CA ALA A 96 -28.67 31.43 -24.18
C ALA A 96 -28.67 31.41 -22.62
N GLY A 97 -29.60 32.09 -21.97
CA GLY A 97 -29.74 32.08 -20.52
C GLY A 97 -30.29 30.76 -19.97
N ALA A 98 -31.19 30.09 -20.71
CA ALA A 98 -31.78 28.82 -20.26
C ALA A 98 -30.81 27.64 -20.35
N MET A 99 -29.92 27.64 -21.34
CA MET A 99 -28.85 26.62 -21.42
C MET A 99 -27.77 26.76 -20.33
N LEU A 100 -27.44 27.98 -19.94
CA LEU A 100 -26.49 28.24 -18.84
C LEU A 100 -27.06 27.82 -17.49
N THR A 101 -28.35 28.03 -17.25
CA THR A 101 -29.03 27.61 -15.99
C THR A 101 -29.18 26.08 -15.93
N ALA A 102 -29.48 25.40 -17.04
CA ALA A 102 -29.55 23.94 -17.07
C ALA A 102 -28.15 23.30 -16.85
N ALA A 103 -27.10 23.84 -17.45
CA ALA A 103 -25.73 23.38 -17.22
C ALA A 103 -25.28 23.62 -15.77
N ALA A 104 -25.65 24.76 -15.16
CA ALA A 104 -25.38 25.05 -13.76
C ALA A 104 -26.16 24.13 -12.82
N ALA A 105 -27.41 23.81 -13.12
CA ALA A 105 -28.24 22.88 -12.34
C ALA A 105 -27.69 21.44 -12.41
N VAL A 106 -27.26 20.96 -13.59
CA VAL A 106 -26.61 19.66 -13.77
C VAL A 106 -25.27 19.62 -13.03
N ALA A 107 -24.45 20.69 -13.13
CA ALA A 107 -23.19 20.80 -12.39
C ALA A 107 -23.42 20.82 -10.86
N LEU A 108 -24.47 21.50 -10.40
CA LEU A 108 -24.85 21.55 -8.99
C LEU A 108 -25.34 20.18 -8.49
N VAL A 109 -26.17 19.47 -9.26
CA VAL A 109 -26.61 18.10 -8.94
C VAL A 109 -25.40 17.15 -8.90
N PHE A 110 -24.46 17.28 -9.85
CA PHE A 110 -23.22 16.50 -9.85
C PHE A 110 -22.33 16.87 -8.65
N TRP A 111 -22.34 18.13 -8.22
CA TRP A 111 -21.52 18.60 -7.08
C TRP A 111 -22.16 18.20 -5.73
N LEU A 112 -23.49 18.29 -5.61
CA LEU A 112 -24.25 17.86 -4.43
C LEU A 112 -24.37 16.33 -4.33
N GLY A 113 -24.34 15.61 -5.46
CA GLY A 113 -24.37 14.14 -5.53
C GLY A 113 -23.01 13.46 -5.28
N ARG A 114 -21.95 14.23 -5.04
CA ARG A 114 -20.68 13.63 -4.63
C ARG A 114 -20.84 13.05 -3.23
N PRO A 115 -20.70 11.72 -3.05
CA PRO A 115 -20.79 11.15 -1.71
C PRO A 115 -19.75 11.84 -0.83
N ALA A 116 -20.19 12.39 0.30
CA ALA A 116 -19.32 12.99 1.28
C ALA A 116 -18.23 11.97 1.64
N ARG A 117 -16.95 12.39 1.58
CA ARG A 117 -15.86 11.56 2.07
C ARG A 117 -16.10 11.31 3.55
N GLN A 118 -16.49 10.10 3.88
CA GLN A 118 -16.59 9.70 5.27
C GLN A 118 -15.18 9.38 5.75
N SER A 119 -14.66 10.22 6.63
CA SER A 119 -13.42 9.92 7.36
C SER A 119 -13.79 9.30 8.70
N THR A 120 -13.20 8.16 9.01
CA THR A 120 -13.35 7.48 10.30
C THR A 120 -11.98 7.28 10.88
N ASP A 121 -11.74 7.80 12.09
CA ASP A 121 -10.51 7.57 12.83
C ASP A 121 -10.68 6.34 13.72
N ILE A 122 -9.77 5.37 13.58
CA ILE A 122 -9.70 4.17 14.41
C ILE A 122 -8.33 4.14 15.06
N ALA A 123 -8.30 4.06 16.38
CA ALA A 123 -7.07 3.88 17.13
C ALA A 123 -7.17 2.60 17.97
N SER A 124 -6.17 1.75 17.89
CA SER A 124 -5.99 0.64 18.80
C SER A 124 -5.20 1.12 20.02
N PRO A 125 -5.77 1.03 21.24
CA PRO A 125 -5.05 1.40 22.46
C PRO A 125 -3.85 0.47 22.69
N ALA A 126 -3.01 0.84 23.68
CA ALA A 126 -1.97 -0.06 24.17
C ALA A 126 -2.58 -1.39 24.61
N ALA A 127 -1.89 -2.48 24.38
CA ALA A 127 -2.27 -3.85 24.77
C ALA A 127 -3.46 -4.48 24.01
N HIS A 128 -4.08 -3.77 23.05
CA HIS A 128 -5.22 -4.33 22.32
C HIS A 128 -4.93 -4.44 20.83
N ARG A 129 -5.28 -5.58 20.27
CA ARG A 129 -5.37 -5.81 18.84
C ARG A 129 -6.83 -5.67 18.41
N GLN A 130 -7.09 -5.03 17.32
CA GLN A 130 -8.44 -4.78 16.85
C GLN A 130 -8.58 -5.19 15.38
N ALA A 131 -9.66 -5.85 15.03
CA ALA A 131 -10.02 -6.12 13.64
C ALA A 131 -11.23 -5.28 13.24
N VAL A 132 -11.19 -4.69 12.05
CA VAL A 132 -12.27 -3.90 11.49
C VAL A 132 -12.50 -4.30 10.04
N THR A 133 -13.76 -4.28 9.60
CA THR A 133 -14.11 -4.44 8.19
C THR A 133 -14.57 -3.09 7.67
N LEU A 134 -13.93 -2.62 6.62
CA LEU A 134 -14.22 -1.35 5.97
C LEU A 134 -15.47 -1.46 5.09
N ALA A 135 -16.03 -0.32 4.67
CA ALA A 135 -17.24 -0.26 3.84
C ALA A 135 -17.09 -0.93 2.46
N ASP A 136 -15.86 -1.05 1.96
CA ASP A 136 -15.52 -1.74 0.70
C ASP A 136 -15.31 -3.25 0.86
N GLY A 137 -15.51 -3.79 2.07
CA GLY A 137 -15.27 -5.20 2.42
C GLY A 137 -13.80 -5.52 2.75
N THR A 138 -12.89 -4.55 2.71
CA THR A 138 -11.49 -4.73 3.14
C THR A 138 -11.46 -5.02 4.64
N ARG A 139 -10.73 -6.07 5.04
CA ARG A 139 -10.48 -6.38 6.45
C ARG A 139 -9.12 -5.82 6.85
N VAL A 140 -9.09 -5.12 7.97
CA VAL A 140 -7.87 -4.56 8.58
C VAL A 140 -7.74 -5.08 9.99
N GLU A 141 -6.58 -5.63 10.33
CA GLU A 141 -6.22 -6.00 11.69
C GLU A 141 -5.15 -5.02 12.17
N LEU A 142 -5.44 -4.31 13.25
CA LEU A 142 -4.56 -3.32 13.87
C LEU A 142 -3.79 -3.96 15.01
N ASN A 143 -2.49 -3.78 15.03
CA ASN A 143 -1.64 -4.15 16.14
C ASN A 143 -1.76 -3.14 17.30
N ALA A 144 -1.18 -3.45 18.46
CA ALA A 144 -1.17 -2.55 19.62
C ALA A 144 -0.56 -1.18 19.26
N ARG A 145 -1.09 -0.10 19.85
CA ARG A 145 -0.66 1.30 19.62
C ARG A 145 -0.61 1.68 18.14
N THR A 146 -1.68 1.38 17.42
CA THR A 146 -1.79 1.69 16.00
C THR A 146 -2.88 2.72 15.78
N SER A 147 -2.57 3.78 15.03
CA SER A 147 -3.51 4.83 14.64
C SER A 147 -3.74 4.79 13.14
N LEU A 148 -5.01 4.57 12.75
CA LEU A 148 -5.45 4.45 11.36
C LEU A 148 -6.61 5.41 11.10
N ARG A 149 -6.43 6.31 10.13
CA ARG A 149 -7.51 7.13 9.56
C ARG A 149 -7.97 6.53 8.25
N ILE A 150 -9.27 6.39 8.06
CA ILE A 150 -9.90 5.77 6.91
C ILE A 150 -10.65 6.82 6.12
N GLU A 151 -10.37 6.92 4.81
CA GLU A 151 -11.04 7.80 3.86
C GLU A 151 -11.45 6.96 2.65
N ILE A 152 -12.65 6.40 2.68
CA ILE A 152 -13.19 5.63 1.54
C ILE A 152 -14.15 6.53 0.78
N GLY A 153 -13.84 6.81 -0.48
CA GLY A 153 -14.58 7.70 -1.36
C GLY A 153 -14.78 7.11 -2.75
N GLY A 154 -15.43 7.88 -3.65
CA GLY A 154 -15.90 7.40 -4.95
C GLY A 154 -14.81 6.82 -5.86
N ALA A 155 -13.69 7.52 -6.08
CA ALA A 155 -12.66 7.12 -7.04
C ALA A 155 -11.48 6.35 -6.42
N GLU A 156 -11.22 6.53 -5.12
CA GLU A 156 -10.08 5.94 -4.42
C GLU A 156 -10.46 5.47 -3.01
N ARG A 157 -9.72 4.49 -2.51
CA ARG A 157 -9.81 3.96 -1.16
C ARG A 157 -8.51 4.28 -0.45
N ARG A 158 -8.55 5.14 0.53
CA ARG A 158 -7.35 5.66 1.18
C ARG A 158 -7.40 5.45 2.68
N VAL A 159 -6.28 5.01 3.25
CA VAL A 159 -6.08 4.95 4.70
C VAL A 159 -4.75 5.59 5.05
N ARG A 160 -4.67 6.20 6.22
CA ARG A 160 -3.43 6.80 6.76
C ARG A 160 -3.04 6.07 8.03
N LEU A 161 -1.90 5.40 7.99
CA LEU A 161 -1.27 4.75 9.12
C LEU A 161 -0.19 5.69 9.67
N ALA A 162 -0.53 6.43 10.74
CA ALA A 162 0.36 7.45 11.29
C ALA A 162 1.52 6.83 12.08
N ASP A 163 1.26 5.80 12.87
CA ASP A 163 2.23 5.00 13.62
C ASP A 163 1.63 3.64 13.90
N GLY A 164 2.47 2.62 13.98
CA GLY A 164 2.08 1.28 14.37
C GLY A 164 2.21 0.26 13.25
N GLU A 165 1.35 -0.76 13.31
CA GLU A 165 1.39 -1.90 12.41
C GLU A 165 -0.03 -2.37 12.10
N ALA A 166 -0.31 -2.62 10.83
CA ALA A 166 -1.60 -3.09 10.38
C ALA A 166 -1.46 -4.14 9.27
N PHE A 167 -2.29 -5.17 9.36
CA PHE A 167 -2.44 -6.20 8.34
C PHE A 167 -3.70 -5.93 7.54
N PHE A 168 -3.57 -5.91 6.23
CA PHE A 168 -4.63 -5.59 5.28
C PHE A 168 -4.97 -6.80 4.42
N SER A 169 -6.25 -7.18 4.38
CA SER A 169 -6.81 -8.07 3.36
C SER A 169 -7.73 -7.23 2.49
N VAL A 170 -7.17 -6.64 1.43
CA VAL A 170 -7.87 -5.66 0.60
C VAL A 170 -8.77 -6.35 -0.41
N SER A 171 -10.04 -5.92 -0.45
CA SER A 171 -11.01 -6.37 -1.45
C SER A 171 -10.55 -6.04 -2.86
N LYS A 172 -10.67 -7.02 -3.78
CA LYS A 172 -10.26 -6.86 -5.17
C LYS A 172 -11.13 -5.83 -5.88
N ASP A 173 -10.53 -4.73 -6.30
CA ASP A 173 -11.16 -3.67 -7.09
C ASP A 173 -10.07 -2.92 -7.87
N LYS A 174 -9.92 -3.27 -9.14
CA LYS A 174 -8.93 -2.66 -10.04
C LYS A 174 -9.31 -1.23 -10.44
N ALA A 175 -10.62 -0.91 -10.47
CA ALA A 175 -11.11 0.40 -10.87
C ALA A 175 -10.87 1.46 -9.77
N ARG A 176 -10.81 1.03 -8.50
CA ARG A 176 -10.57 1.91 -7.35
C ARG A 176 -9.38 1.40 -6.53
N PRO A 177 -8.16 1.84 -6.83
CA PRO A 177 -6.97 1.46 -6.07
C PRO A 177 -7.11 1.79 -4.58
N PHE A 178 -6.47 0.97 -3.75
CA PHE A 178 -6.38 1.16 -2.30
C PHE A 178 -4.99 1.70 -1.95
N TYR A 179 -4.94 2.76 -1.19
CA TYR A 179 -3.72 3.42 -0.75
C TYR A 179 -3.56 3.35 0.75
N VAL A 180 -2.36 2.96 1.21
CA VAL A 180 -1.93 3.14 2.60
C VAL A 180 -0.88 4.24 2.62
N GLU A 181 -1.20 5.36 3.23
CA GLU A 181 -0.27 6.49 3.42
C GLU A 181 0.36 6.38 4.80
N THR A 182 1.67 6.57 4.86
CA THR A 182 2.45 6.61 6.10
C THR A 182 3.37 7.84 6.08
N PRO A 183 3.90 8.29 7.22
CA PRO A 183 4.92 9.36 7.24
C PRO A 183 6.18 9.00 6.45
N ALA A 184 6.49 7.70 6.32
CA ALA A 184 7.68 7.19 5.65
C ALA A 184 7.43 6.68 4.22
N GLY A 185 6.26 6.97 3.62
CA GLY A 185 5.96 6.59 2.25
C GLY A 185 4.52 6.15 2.01
N SER A 186 4.24 5.62 0.83
CA SER A 186 2.91 5.17 0.45
C SER A 186 2.93 3.78 -0.21
N VAL A 187 1.83 3.05 -0.04
CA VAL A 187 1.61 1.71 -0.57
C VAL A 187 0.35 1.71 -1.41
N ARG A 188 0.41 1.24 -2.65
CA ARG A 188 -0.73 1.15 -3.57
C ARG A 188 -1.00 -0.30 -3.92
N VAL A 189 -2.27 -0.72 -3.85
CA VAL A 189 -2.72 -2.07 -4.21
C VAL A 189 -4.10 -2.03 -4.89
N THR A 190 -4.49 -3.14 -5.51
CA THR A 190 -5.82 -3.31 -6.14
C THR A 190 -6.60 -4.52 -5.64
N GLY A 191 -6.04 -5.29 -4.68
CA GLY A 191 -6.66 -6.49 -4.13
C GLY A 191 -5.62 -7.48 -3.64
N THR A 192 -4.98 -7.16 -2.52
CA THR A 192 -3.74 -7.78 -2.03
C THR A 192 -3.84 -8.01 -0.53
N THR A 193 -3.18 -9.04 -0.05
CA THR A 193 -3.00 -9.31 1.38
C THR A 193 -1.56 -8.98 1.77
N PHE A 194 -1.37 -8.03 2.69
CA PHE A 194 -0.05 -7.52 3.07
C PHE A 194 -0.05 -6.91 4.47
N ASN A 195 1.13 -6.78 5.05
CA ASN A 195 1.38 -6.13 6.34
C ASN A 195 2.15 -4.84 6.12
N VAL A 196 1.80 -3.79 6.86
CA VAL A 196 2.52 -2.52 6.89
C VAL A 196 2.86 -2.18 8.31
N ARG A 197 4.13 -1.90 8.57
CA ARG A 197 4.62 -1.38 9.84
C ARG A 197 5.33 -0.06 9.60
N THR A 198 5.00 0.95 10.38
CA THR A 198 5.64 2.26 10.33
C THR A 198 5.99 2.74 11.73
N ALA A 199 7.06 3.49 11.83
CA ALA A 199 7.46 4.17 13.06
C ALA A 199 8.10 5.51 12.69
N LEU A 200 7.81 6.53 13.50
CA LEU A 200 8.39 7.85 13.33
C LEU A 200 9.91 7.85 13.58
N PRO A 201 10.68 8.69 12.86
CA PRO A 201 10.20 9.63 11.83
C PRO A 201 10.12 9.04 10.43
N SER A 202 10.82 7.94 10.10
CA SER A 202 11.02 7.53 8.70
C SER A 202 11.08 6.03 8.45
N PHE A 203 10.63 5.21 9.39
CA PHE A 203 10.63 3.75 9.21
C PHE A 203 9.37 3.27 8.51
N LEU A 204 9.53 2.49 7.44
CA LEU A 204 8.45 1.79 6.72
C LEU A 204 8.90 0.36 6.41
N GLU A 205 8.08 -0.61 6.78
CA GLU A 205 8.24 -2.01 6.40
C GLU A 205 6.95 -2.52 5.78
N VAL A 206 7.06 -3.15 4.61
CA VAL A 206 5.92 -3.71 3.87
C VAL A 206 6.23 -5.16 3.54
N THR A 207 5.37 -6.09 3.99
CA THR A 207 5.51 -7.53 3.74
C THR A 207 4.30 -8.03 2.95
N VAL A 208 4.52 -8.67 1.80
CA VAL A 208 3.45 -9.15 0.91
C VAL A 208 3.17 -10.63 1.17
N VAL A 209 1.89 -10.93 1.47
CA VAL A 209 1.41 -12.30 1.73
C VAL A 209 0.76 -12.90 0.48
N GLU A 210 -0.04 -12.09 -0.25
CA GLU A 210 -0.72 -12.53 -1.48
C GLU A 210 -0.88 -11.34 -2.42
N GLY A 211 -0.67 -11.58 -3.72
CA GLY A 211 -0.80 -10.57 -4.77
C GLY A 211 0.43 -9.71 -4.97
N SER A 212 0.23 -8.46 -5.36
CA SER A 212 1.30 -7.50 -5.65
C SER A 212 1.03 -6.13 -5.03
N VAL A 213 2.09 -5.45 -4.65
CA VAL A 213 2.08 -4.16 -3.97
C VAL A 213 3.07 -3.23 -4.64
N LEU A 214 2.67 -1.99 -4.89
CA LEU A 214 3.58 -0.93 -5.32
C LEU A 214 3.86 -0.01 -4.13
N VAL A 215 5.10 -0.01 -3.66
CA VAL A 215 5.58 0.83 -2.55
C VAL A 215 6.31 2.03 -3.11
N ARG A 216 5.95 3.23 -2.67
CA ARG A 216 6.73 4.44 -2.88
C ARG A 216 7.30 4.87 -1.52
N PRO A 217 8.57 4.59 -1.24
CA PRO A 217 9.23 5.07 -0.01
C PRO A 217 9.20 6.59 0.07
N GLY A 218 9.22 7.13 1.27
CA GLY A 218 9.31 8.57 1.51
C GLY A 218 10.61 9.14 0.93
N GLU A 219 10.58 10.40 0.51
CA GLU A 219 11.73 11.07 -0.05
C GLU A 219 12.74 11.39 1.05
N ALA A 220 13.95 10.89 0.92
CA ALA A 220 15.07 11.44 1.68
C ALA A 220 15.46 12.79 1.07
N PRO A 221 15.95 13.78 1.86
CA PRO A 221 16.35 15.07 1.33
C PRO A 221 17.29 14.94 0.12
N GLY A 222 16.84 15.42 -1.06
CA GLY A 222 17.60 15.39 -2.30
C GLY A 222 17.55 14.08 -3.11
N LYS A 223 16.70 13.11 -2.76
CA LYS A 223 16.52 11.87 -3.53
C LYS A 223 15.04 11.57 -3.71
N THR A 224 14.58 11.58 -4.96
CA THR A 224 13.25 11.04 -5.32
C THR A 224 13.34 9.51 -5.32
N ALA A 225 12.62 8.86 -4.43
CA ALA A 225 12.61 7.41 -4.38
C ALA A 225 11.72 6.84 -5.49
N SER A 226 12.29 5.97 -6.33
CA SER A 226 11.53 5.24 -7.34
C SER A 226 10.55 4.26 -6.70
N PRO A 227 9.34 4.08 -7.26
CA PRO A 227 8.41 3.07 -6.80
C PRO A 227 9.01 1.66 -6.91
N VAL A 228 8.77 0.82 -5.91
CA VAL A 228 9.24 -0.56 -5.84
C VAL A 228 8.05 -1.50 -5.89
N ALA A 229 8.04 -2.43 -6.84
CA ALA A 229 7.03 -3.47 -6.93
C ALA A 229 7.45 -4.69 -6.09
N LEU A 230 6.54 -5.16 -5.23
CA LEU A 230 6.72 -6.33 -4.39
C LEU A 230 5.68 -7.38 -4.75
N THR A 231 6.05 -8.64 -4.68
CA THR A 231 5.17 -9.80 -4.84
C THR A 231 5.17 -10.66 -3.58
N ARG A 232 4.35 -11.70 -3.54
CA ARG A 232 4.28 -12.64 -2.41
C ARG A 232 5.67 -13.05 -1.92
N GLY A 233 5.87 -13.03 -0.61
CA GLY A 233 7.11 -13.38 0.06
C GLY A 233 8.17 -12.28 0.05
N ASN A 234 7.95 -11.15 -0.65
CA ASN A 234 8.87 -10.02 -0.56
C ASN A 234 8.55 -9.15 0.65
N GLN A 235 9.61 -8.63 1.27
CA GLN A 235 9.57 -7.59 2.27
C GLN A 235 10.46 -6.42 1.85
N LEU A 236 9.90 -5.21 1.91
CA LEU A 236 10.65 -3.96 1.79
C LEU A 236 10.81 -3.35 3.17
N SER A 237 12.02 -2.91 3.49
CA SER A 237 12.33 -2.09 4.65
C SER A 237 12.95 -0.77 4.17
N SER A 238 12.45 0.34 4.68
CA SER A 238 12.94 1.70 4.39
C SER A 238 13.13 2.44 5.69
N ASP A 239 14.32 3.02 5.86
CA ASP A 239 14.70 3.83 7.03
C ASP A 239 15.66 4.95 6.61
N ALA A 240 16.32 5.59 7.59
CA ALA A 240 17.30 6.66 7.35
C ALA A 240 18.55 6.18 6.57
N GLN A 241 18.85 4.89 6.58
CA GLN A 241 19.98 4.29 5.88
C GLN A 241 19.66 3.99 4.42
N GLY A 242 18.38 3.81 4.08
CA GLY A 242 17.94 3.59 2.71
C GLY A 242 16.79 2.60 2.57
N VAL A 243 16.66 2.02 1.38
CA VAL A 243 15.63 1.05 1.02
C VAL A 243 16.29 -0.29 0.74
N ALA A 244 15.80 -1.34 1.40
CA ALA A 244 16.22 -2.72 1.18
C ALA A 244 15.00 -3.59 0.84
N VAL A 245 15.18 -4.52 -0.10
CA VAL A 245 14.15 -5.53 -0.44
C VAL A 245 14.79 -6.91 -0.26
N GLN A 246 14.05 -7.78 0.43
CA GLN A 246 14.45 -9.17 0.65
C GLN A 246 13.31 -10.13 0.36
N ALA A 247 13.66 -11.34 -0.07
CA ALA A 247 12.73 -12.46 -0.13
C ALA A 247 12.75 -13.19 1.22
N LEU A 248 11.59 -13.33 1.83
CA LEU A 248 11.41 -14.07 3.07
C LEU A 248 11.19 -15.56 2.78
N SER A 249 11.74 -16.43 3.63
CA SER A 249 11.29 -17.82 3.70
C SER A 249 9.84 -17.87 4.21
N GLU A 250 9.11 -18.96 3.94
CA GLU A 250 7.74 -19.16 4.49
C GLU A 250 7.73 -19.03 6.02
N ARG A 251 8.78 -19.54 6.68
CA ARG A 251 8.94 -19.42 8.13
C ARG A 251 9.10 -17.97 8.59
N ASP A 252 9.89 -17.18 7.88
CA ASP A 252 10.13 -15.78 8.24
C ASP A 252 8.90 -14.93 7.94
N LEU A 253 8.17 -15.25 6.86
CA LEU A 253 6.87 -14.65 6.56
C LEU A 253 5.85 -14.94 7.69
N GLU A 254 5.76 -16.19 8.16
CA GLU A 254 4.91 -16.54 9.31
C GLU A 254 5.34 -15.84 10.59
N ASN A 255 6.64 -15.71 10.82
CA ASN A 255 7.20 -15.05 11.99
C ASN A 255 6.90 -13.54 11.99
N SER A 256 6.98 -12.88 10.85
CA SER A 256 6.65 -11.45 10.73
C SER A 256 5.17 -11.15 11.03
N LEU A 257 4.30 -12.16 10.87
CA LEU A 257 2.86 -12.06 11.11
C LEU A 257 2.41 -12.71 12.44
N ALA A 258 3.36 -13.15 13.28
CA ALA A 258 3.07 -13.86 14.52
C ALA A 258 2.23 -13.01 15.51
N TRP A 259 2.37 -11.67 15.45
CA TRP A 259 1.63 -10.75 16.29
C TRP A 259 0.10 -10.89 16.16
N ARG A 260 -0.41 -11.28 15.00
CA ARG A 260 -1.84 -11.53 14.76
C ARG A 260 -2.38 -12.68 15.61
N ARG A 261 -1.51 -13.60 16.02
CA ARG A 261 -1.82 -14.74 16.91
C ARG A 261 -1.38 -14.51 18.37
N GLY A 262 -1.04 -13.27 18.72
CA GLY A 262 -0.60 -12.94 20.08
C GLY A 262 0.84 -13.37 20.37
N GLN A 263 1.67 -13.52 19.38
CA GLN A 263 3.05 -13.96 19.52
C GLN A 263 4.03 -12.95 18.92
N ILE A 264 5.24 -12.93 19.45
CA ILE A 264 6.37 -12.21 18.87
C ILE A 264 7.53 -13.18 18.69
N VAL A 265 8.27 -13.03 17.59
CA VAL A 265 9.43 -13.84 17.31
C VAL A 265 10.65 -12.93 17.18
N PHE A 266 11.64 -13.19 18.02
CA PHE A 266 12.93 -12.52 17.94
C PHE A 266 13.96 -13.44 17.30
N ALA A 267 14.73 -12.90 16.36
CA ALA A 267 15.78 -13.61 15.62
C ALA A 267 17.17 -13.05 16.00
N GLY A 268 17.50 -13.07 17.29
CA GLY A 268 18.77 -12.53 17.77
C GLY A 268 18.82 -11.00 17.77
N VAL A 269 17.71 -10.34 18.11
CA VAL A 269 17.65 -8.88 18.22
C VAL A 269 18.30 -8.40 19.53
N PRO A 270 18.84 -7.18 19.61
CA PRO A 270 19.32 -6.60 20.86
C PRO A 270 18.23 -6.54 21.92
N LEU A 271 18.57 -6.77 23.20
CA LEU A 271 17.62 -6.78 24.29
C LEU A 271 16.82 -5.49 24.40
N HIS A 272 17.47 -4.33 24.26
CA HIS A 272 16.79 -3.04 24.29
C HIS A 272 15.69 -2.93 23.21
N ALA A 273 15.93 -3.47 22.01
CA ALA A 273 14.95 -3.48 20.92
C ALA A 273 13.80 -4.46 21.19
N ALA A 274 14.09 -5.66 21.77
CA ALA A 274 13.07 -6.62 22.17
C ALA A 274 12.16 -6.03 23.27
N LEU A 275 12.72 -5.38 24.28
CA LEU A 275 11.97 -4.74 25.37
C LEU A 275 11.13 -3.57 24.86
N ALA A 276 11.65 -2.74 23.96
CA ALA A 276 10.91 -1.64 23.33
C ALA A 276 9.69 -2.15 22.55
N GLN A 277 9.82 -3.28 21.86
CA GLN A 277 8.68 -3.90 21.17
C GLN A 277 7.63 -4.41 22.16
N LEU A 278 8.03 -5.11 23.22
CA LEU A 278 7.11 -5.60 24.25
C LEU A 278 6.43 -4.46 25.01
N ALA A 279 7.10 -3.34 25.28
CA ALA A 279 6.53 -2.16 25.92
C ALA A 279 5.30 -1.61 25.19
N ARG A 280 5.20 -1.80 23.87
CA ARG A 280 4.02 -1.40 23.08
C ARG A 280 2.75 -2.14 23.51
N TYR A 281 2.89 -3.38 23.97
CA TYR A 281 1.76 -4.24 24.35
C TYR A 281 1.38 -4.11 25.83
N HIS A 282 2.27 -3.62 26.69
CA HIS A 282 2.02 -3.61 28.14
C HIS A 282 1.75 -2.23 28.74
N GLY A 283 1.81 -1.17 27.92
CA GLY A 283 1.47 0.19 28.36
C GLY A 283 2.37 0.76 29.46
N ARG A 284 3.53 0.10 29.71
CA ARG A 284 4.51 0.50 30.72
C ARG A 284 5.89 0.61 30.12
N SER A 285 6.78 1.35 30.79
CA SER A 285 8.18 1.45 30.39
C SER A 285 8.90 0.15 30.75
N ILE A 286 9.60 -0.42 29.76
CA ILE A 286 10.42 -1.61 29.92
C ILE A 286 11.77 -1.30 29.27
N THR A 287 12.84 -1.22 30.07
CA THR A 287 14.15 -0.76 29.64
C THR A 287 15.27 -1.72 30.04
N ALA A 288 16.40 -1.66 29.33
CA ALA A 288 17.63 -2.32 29.70
C ALA A 288 18.67 -1.28 30.08
N SER A 289 19.51 -1.58 31.08
CA SER A 289 20.71 -0.79 31.34
C SER A 289 21.74 -0.99 30.22
N ALA A 290 22.63 -0.03 30.03
CA ALA A 290 23.57 0.00 28.89
C ALA A 290 24.47 -1.27 28.81
N ASP A 291 24.82 -1.84 29.92
CA ASP A 291 25.70 -3.01 30.06
C ASP A 291 25.05 -4.36 29.65
N VAL A 292 23.71 -4.41 29.54
CA VAL A 292 22.98 -5.58 29.07
C VAL A 292 22.14 -5.30 27.80
N ALA A 293 22.06 -4.07 27.36
CA ALA A 293 21.20 -3.62 26.24
C ALA A 293 21.47 -4.37 24.93
N GLU A 294 22.73 -4.77 24.68
CA GLU A 294 23.16 -5.43 23.46
C GLU A 294 23.10 -6.96 23.50
N LEU A 295 22.66 -7.56 24.61
CA LEU A 295 22.45 -9.01 24.68
C LEU A 295 21.47 -9.44 23.59
N ARG A 296 21.78 -10.55 22.91
CA ARG A 296 20.97 -11.05 21.80
C ARG A 296 19.86 -11.95 22.28
N VAL A 297 18.61 -11.54 22.01
CA VAL A 297 17.41 -12.27 22.37
C VAL A 297 16.84 -12.98 21.15
N GLY A 298 16.66 -14.29 21.25
CA GLY A 298 16.02 -15.13 20.24
C GLY A 298 14.93 -15.99 20.85
N GLY A 299 13.93 -16.33 20.03
CA GLY A 299 12.83 -17.19 20.49
C GLY A 299 11.46 -16.65 20.12
N ARG A 300 10.43 -17.47 20.45
CA ARG A 300 9.02 -17.13 20.26
C ARG A 300 8.39 -16.91 21.63
N TYR A 301 7.72 -15.79 21.81
CA TYR A 301 7.15 -15.38 23.08
C TYR A 301 5.68 -14.96 22.91
N SER A 302 4.88 -15.10 23.99
CA SER A 302 3.54 -14.54 24.03
C SER A 302 3.61 -13.01 24.21
N LEU A 303 2.81 -12.28 23.46
CA LEU A 303 2.66 -10.83 23.63
C LEU A 303 1.91 -10.46 24.91
N ASP A 304 1.13 -11.39 25.45
CA ASP A 304 0.28 -11.16 26.60
C ASP A 304 0.95 -11.61 27.92
N ASP A 305 2.12 -12.30 27.85
CA ASP A 305 2.86 -12.84 29.00
C ASP A 305 4.25 -12.19 29.15
N LEU A 306 4.25 -10.96 29.65
CA LEU A 306 5.49 -10.24 29.93
C LEU A 306 6.29 -10.92 31.08
N ASP A 307 5.61 -11.40 32.10
CA ASP A 307 6.28 -11.99 33.26
C ASP A 307 7.00 -13.29 32.87
N GLY A 308 6.38 -14.12 32.03
CA GLY A 308 7.03 -15.30 31.47
C GLY A 308 8.25 -14.97 30.62
N PHE A 309 8.17 -13.89 29.79
CA PHE A 309 9.33 -13.40 29.05
C PHE A 309 10.47 -12.95 29.96
N LEU A 310 10.17 -12.14 30.97
CA LEU A 310 11.18 -11.60 31.91
C LEU A 310 11.83 -12.70 32.75
N ALA A 311 11.05 -13.66 33.21
CA ALA A 311 11.57 -14.84 33.93
C ALA A 311 12.49 -15.68 33.00
N GLY A 312 12.09 -15.87 31.76
CA GLY A 312 12.91 -16.54 30.75
C GLY A 312 14.24 -15.84 30.48
N LEU A 313 14.26 -14.49 30.51
CA LEU A 313 15.51 -13.71 30.39
C LEU A 313 16.46 -13.99 31.54
N GLU A 314 16.00 -13.96 32.80
CA GLU A 314 16.83 -14.25 33.98
C GLU A 314 17.36 -15.69 33.98
N GLN A 315 16.57 -16.63 33.45
CA GLN A 315 16.98 -18.01 33.27
C GLN A 315 18.04 -18.22 32.20
N SER A 316 17.85 -17.53 31.05
CA SER A 316 18.76 -17.66 29.88
C SER A 316 20.05 -16.88 30.05
N PHE A 317 20.02 -15.81 30.82
CA PHE A 317 21.15 -14.92 31.09
C PHE A 317 21.38 -14.76 32.59
N PRO A 318 22.17 -15.62 33.25
CA PRO A 318 22.40 -15.57 34.69
C PRO A 318 22.95 -14.24 35.21
N THR A 319 23.60 -13.46 34.32
CA THR A 319 24.12 -12.14 34.62
C THR A 319 23.08 -11.03 34.60
N VAL A 320 21.85 -11.36 34.25
CA VAL A 320 20.73 -10.41 34.16
C VAL A 320 19.85 -10.50 35.41
N ARG A 321 19.33 -9.37 35.88
CA ARG A 321 18.32 -9.22 36.90
C ARG A 321 17.21 -8.28 36.45
N VAL A 322 15.98 -8.67 36.73
CA VAL A 322 14.79 -7.83 36.46
C VAL A 322 14.40 -7.12 37.77
N THR A 323 14.25 -5.81 37.68
CA THR A 323 13.74 -4.96 38.78
C THR A 323 12.44 -4.30 38.35
N ARG A 324 11.52 -4.14 39.30
CA ARG A 324 10.25 -3.45 39.10
C ARG A 324 10.21 -2.24 40.05
N ASP A 325 9.96 -1.09 39.47
CA ASP A 325 9.84 0.17 40.19
C ASP A 325 8.38 0.35 40.70
N PRO A 326 8.13 1.16 41.73
CA PRO A 326 6.79 1.36 42.30
C PRO A 326 5.77 1.93 41.30
N ASP A 327 6.22 2.62 40.26
CA ASP A 327 5.39 3.16 39.18
C ASP A 327 4.97 2.10 38.14
N GLY A 328 5.38 0.83 38.37
CA GLY A 328 5.12 -0.28 37.46
C GLY A 328 6.07 -0.39 36.27
N SER A 329 7.09 0.48 36.17
CA SER A 329 8.14 0.34 35.16
C SER A 329 9.03 -0.87 35.47
N VAL A 330 9.60 -1.45 34.40
CA VAL A 330 10.48 -2.61 34.49
C VAL A 330 11.84 -2.23 33.97
N ARG A 331 12.87 -2.59 34.72
CA ARG A 331 14.26 -2.38 34.32
C ARG A 331 15.04 -3.69 34.37
N VAL A 332 15.67 -4.00 33.24
CA VAL A 332 16.57 -5.14 33.14
C VAL A 332 18.00 -4.65 33.32
N ILE A 333 18.66 -5.10 34.34
CA ILE A 333 20.00 -4.65 34.76
C ILE A 333 20.95 -5.82 34.86
N ARG A 334 22.24 -5.51 34.95
CA ARG A 334 23.24 -6.53 35.29
C ARG A 334 23.09 -6.94 36.76
N ARG A 335 23.14 -8.24 37.04
CA ARG A 335 23.23 -8.76 38.38
C ARG A 335 24.62 -8.40 38.95
N LEU A 336 24.64 -7.67 40.06
CA LEU A 336 25.86 -7.47 40.79
C LEU A 336 26.13 -8.77 41.59
N GLU A 337 27.35 -9.27 41.52
CA GLU A 337 27.84 -10.42 42.32
C GLU A 337 27.92 -10.07 43.79
#